data_8d6cac4a8883b26f0da1bcf9507c3bf3
#
_entry.id   8d6cac4a8883b26f0da1bcf9507c3bf3
#
_cell.length_a   1.000
_cell.length_b   1.000
_cell.length_c   1.000
_cell.angle_alpha   90.00
_cell.angle_beta   90.00
_cell.angle_gamma   90.00
#
_symmetry.space_group_name_H-M   'P 1'
#
loop_
_entity.id
_entity.type
_entity.pdbx_description
1 polymer ?
#
loop_
_entity_poly.entity_id
_entity_poly.type
_entity_poly.pdbx_seq_one_letter_code
_entity_poly.pdbx_strand_id
1 'polypeptide(L)'
;MLQAFYTATVGAQQQMERMGVQGNNMANANTFGFRAEKPAFEALMYRMVDGIDGQQLPKGSGTRMVSTITDFRSAALEETGRKQDYAIVGDGFFALYDPDTGEISYTRDGSFALSSFQQTKEDGTTDTLYYLAD
;
A
#
# COMPACT_ATOMS: atom_id res chain seq x y z
N MET A 1 -23.28 -11.89 29.50
CA MET A 1 -22.58 -10.59 29.64
C MET A 1 -21.12 -10.64 29.19
N LEU A 2 -20.32 -11.63 29.59
CA LEU A 2 -18.92 -11.79 29.15
C LEU A 2 -18.74 -11.80 27.62
N GLN A 3 -19.63 -12.46 26.88
CA GLN A 3 -19.51 -12.56 25.42
C GLN A 3 -19.75 -11.23 24.70
N ALA A 4 -20.69 -10.41 25.19
CA ALA A 4 -20.92 -9.07 24.63
C ALA A 4 -19.71 -8.16 24.87
N PHE A 5 -19.10 -8.26 26.04
CA PHE A 5 -17.89 -7.54 26.37
C PHE A 5 -16.71 -7.96 25.46
N TYR A 6 -16.58 -9.26 25.22
CA TYR A 6 -15.55 -9.79 24.32
C TYR A 6 -15.71 -9.29 22.88
N THR A 7 -16.93 -9.32 22.36
CA THR A 7 -17.24 -8.81 21.01
C THR A 7 -16.98 -7.32 20.89
N ALA A 8 -17.31 -6.54 21.93
CA ALA A 8 -17.02 -5.11 21.97
C ALA A 8 -15.52 -4.82 22.01
N THR A 9 -14.74 -5.58 22.79
CA THR A 9 -13.28 -5.45 22.86
C THR A 9 -12.62 -5.76 21.51
N VAL A 10 -13.02 -6.86 20.86
CA VAL A 10 -12.53 -7.21 19.52
C VAL A 10 -12.89 -6.10 18.51
N GLY A 11 -14.13 -5.59 18.55
CA GLY A 11 -14.54 -4.48 17.70
C GLY A 11 -13.69 -3.22 17.91
N ALA A 12 -13.40 -2.87 19.15
CA ALA A 12 -12.52 -1.74 19.48
C ALA A 12 -11.10 -1.92 18.96
N GLN A 13 -10.54 -3.13 19.11
CA GLN A 13 -9.22 -3.47 18.59
C GLN A 13 -9.17 -3.31 17.06
N GLN A 14 -10.19 -3.79 16.35
CA GLN A 14 -10.28 -3.65 14.90
C GLN A 14 -10.37 -2.19 14.45
N GLN A 15 -11.03 -1.32 15.23
CA GLN A 15 -11.04 0.11 14.94
C GLN A 15 -9.67 0.77 15.18
N MET A 16 -8.90 0.29 16.14
CA MET A 16 -7.50 0.75 16.33
C MET A 16 -6.62 0.38 15.14
N GLU A 17 -6.74 -0.84 14.62
CA GLU A 17 -6.01 -1.27 13.42
C GLU A 17 -6.40 -0.42 12.20
N ARG A 18 -7.69 -0.13 12.02
CA ARG A 18 -8.15 0.81 11.00
C ARG A 18 -7.54 2.19 11.15
N MET A 19 -7.47 2.71 12.37
CA MET A 19 -6.82 4.00 12.63
C MET A 19 -5.33 3.97 12.29
N GLY A 20 -4.65 2.84 12.52
CA GLY A 20 -3.26 2.63 12.12
C GLY A 20 -3.07 2.78 10.60
N VAL A 21 -3.92 2.14 9.79
CA VAL A 21 -3.89 2.28 8.33
C VAL A 21 -4.16 3.72 7.91
N GLN A 22 -5.14 4.39 8.51
CA GLN A 22 -5.43 5.79 8.19
C GLN A 22 -4.31 6.73 8.62
N GLY A 23 -3.66 6.46 9.75
CA GLY A 23 -2.48 7.20 10.22
C GLY A 23 -1.32 7.09 9.23
N ASN A 24 -1.07 5.89 8.71
CA ASN A 24 -0.07 5.67 7.66
C ASN A 24 -0.41 6.47 6.39
N ASN A 25 -1.65 6.41 5.91
CA ASN A 25 -2.10 7.18 4.75
C ASN A 25 -1.92 8.69 4.96
N MET A 26 -2.21 9.18 6.17
CA MET A 26 -2.06 10.60 6.50
C MET A 26 -0.59 11.02 6.57
N ALA A 27 0.26 10.19 7.16
CA ALA A 27 1.70 10.44 7.23
C ALA A 27 2.34 10.55 5.84
N ASN A 28 1.84 9.78 4.88
CA ASN A 28 2.32 9.73 3.50
C ASN A 28 1.49 10.56 2.52
N ALA A 29 0.60 11.44 3.01
CA ALA A 29 -0.27 12.24 2.14
C ALA A 29 0.49 13.16 1.16
N ASN A 30 1.70 13.57 1.54
CA ASN A 30 2.59 14.42 0.73
C ASN A 30 3.74 13.64 0.07
N THR A 31 3.73 12.32 0.14
CA THR A 31 4.76 11.47 -0.49
C THR A 31 4.37 11.23 -1.94
N PHE A 32 5.25 11.58 -2.88
CA PHE A 32 5.03 11.30 -4.30
C PHE A 32 4.98 9.79 -4.56
N GLY A 33 4.12 9.38 -5.48
CA GLY A 33 3.94 7.96 -5.80
C GLY A 33 3.22 7.12 -4.75
N PHE A 34 2.98 7.63 -3.54
CA PHE A 34 2.30 6.89 -2.48
C PHE A 34 0.88 6.49 -2.88
N ARG A 35 0.50 5.26 -2.55
CA ARG A 35 -0.84 4.71 -2.77
C ARG A 35 -1.51 4.41 -1.45
N ALA A 36 -2.66 5.06 -1.24
CA ALA A 36 -3.43 4.88 -0.02
C ALA A 36 -3.94 3.45 0.11
N GLU A 37 -3.87 2.91 1.32
CA GLU A 37 -4.41 1.61 1.66
C GLU A 37 -5.80 1.74 2.30
N LYS A 38 -6.68 0.81 1.98
CA LYS A 38 -8.01 0.69 2.56
C LYS A 38 -8.12 -0.64 3.30
N PRO A 39 -8.51 -0.63 4.58
CA PRO A 39 -8.72 -1.86 5.33
C PRO A 39 -9.96 -2.60 4.83
N ALA A 40 -9.84 -3.90 4.58
CA ALA A 40 -10.93 -4.80 4.27
C ALA A 40 -11.31 -5.59 5.53
N PHE A 41 -12.61 -5.59 5.84
CA PHE A 41 -13.16 -6.28 7.00
C PHE A 41 -14.05 -7.43 6.57
N GLU A 42 -14.00 -8.51 7.33
CA GLU A 42 -14.92 -9.62 7.23
C GLU A 42 -15.73 -9.78 8.52
N ALA A 43 -16.99 -10.16 8.38
CA ALA A 43 -17.81 -10.57 9.50
C ALA A 43 -17.40 -11.97 9.98
N LEU A 44 -17.20 -12.13 11.27
CA LEU A 44 -16.99 -13.45 11.86
C LEU A 44 -18.31 -14.25 11.83
N MET A 45 -18.19 -15.58 11.77
CA MET A 45 -19.36 -16.49 11.67
C MET A 45 -20.42 -16.18 12.72
N TYR A 46 -21.66 -16.17 12.27
CA TYR A 46 -22.82 -16.10 13.16
C TYR A 46 -22.98 -17.40 13.92
N ARG A 47 -23.27 -17.29 15.21
CA ARG A 47 -23.68 -18.42 16.04
C ARG A 47 -25.21 -18.38 16.20
N MET A 48 -25.84 -19.52 16.07
CA MET A 48 -27.23 -19.66 16.45
C MET A 48 -27.33 -19.78 17.98
N VAL A 49 -28.17 -18.98 18.57
CA VAL A 49 -28.50 -19.02 20.01
C VAL A 49 -30.00 -19.24 20.19
N ASP A 50 -30.35 -20.05 21.18
CA ASP A 50 -31.75 -20.31 21.49
C ASP A 50 -32.39 -19.05 22.09
N GLY A 51 -33.47 -18.60 21.46
CA GLY A 51 -34.31 -17.51 21.93
C GLY A 51 -35.32 -18.00 22.97
N ILE A 52 -36.10 -17.08 23.55
CA ILE A 52 -37.06 -17.34 24.64
C ILE A 52 -38.19 -18.28 24.19
N ASP A 53 -38.50 -18.32 22.88
CA ASP A 53 -39.60 -19.16 22.30
C ASP A 53 -39.05 -20.38 21.54
N GLY A 54 -37.84 -20.84 21.83
CA GLY A 54 -37.23 -21.97 21.14
C GLY A 54 -36.82 -21.66 19.67
N GLN A 55 -36.94 -20.43 19.22
CA GLN A 55 -36.41 -19.98 17.91
C GLN A 55 -34.92 -19.79 18.00
N GLN A 56 -34.20 -20.30 17.00
CA GLN A 56 -32.75 -20.04 16.87
C GLN A 56 -32.53 -18.68 16.22
N LEU A 57 -31.87 -17.78 16.95
CA LEU A 57 -31.54 -16.44 16.51
C LEU A 57 -30.05 -16.34 16.13
N PRO A 58 -29.72 -15.76 14.95
CA PRO A 58 -28.35 -15.58 14.56
C PRO A 58 -27.70 -14.46 15.43
N LYS A 59 -26.64 -14.80 16.12
CA LYS A 59 -25.83 -13.88 16.90
C LYS A 59 -24.49 -13.65 16.24
N GLY A 60 -24.17 -12.40 15.92
CA GLY A 60 -22.88 -12.02 15.35
C GLY A 60 -21.73 -12.20 16.34
N SER A 61 -20.59 -12.63 15.85
CA SER A 61 -19.36 -12.83 16.64
C SER A 61 -18.37 -11.67 16.50
N GLY A 62 -18.74 -10.60 15.77
CA GLY A 62 -17.88 -9.44 15.51
C GLY A 62 -17.32 -9.43 14.10
N THR A 63 -16.33 -8.59 13.88
CA THR A 63 -15.61 -8.41 12.62
C THR A 63 -14.11 -8.51 12.84
N ARG A 64 -13.36 -8.84 11.80
CA ARG A 64 -11.89 -8.74 11.80
C ARG A 64 -11.39 -8.08 10.53
N MET A 65 -10.28 -7.39 10.61
CA MET A 65 -9.54 -6.95 9.44
C MET A 65 -8.79 -8.13 8.84
N VAL A 66 -8.93 -8.33 7.53
CA VAL A 66 -8.36 -9.49 6.82
C VAL A 66 -7.15 -9.08 6.02
N SER A 67 -7.22 -7.92 5.39
CA SER A 67 -6.17 -7.39 4.54
C SER A 67 -6.31 -5.89 4.38
N THR A 68 -5.30 -5.27 3.81
CA THR A 68 -5.37 -3.93 3.22
C THR A 68 -5.43 -4.07 1.70
N ILE A 69 -6.15 -3.17 1.05
CA ILE A 69 -6.28 -3.08 -0.40
C ILE A 69 -5.69 -1.75 -0.82
N THR A 70 -4.67 -1.80 -1.68
CA THR A 70 -4.04 -0.60 -2.24
C THR A 70 -4.95 0.05 -3.29
N ASP A 71 -5.13 1.36 -3.20
CA ASP A 71 -5.93 2.13 -4.16
C ASP A 71 -5.07 2.61 -5.33
N PHE A 72 -5.18 1.96 -6.47
CA PHE A 72 -4.41 2.28 -7.69
C PHE A 72 -5.06 3.36 -8.57
N ARG A 73 -6.13 4.02 -8.13
CA ARG A 73 -6.73 5.10 -8.92
C ARG A 73 -5.73 6.21 -9.17
N SER A 74 -5.79 6.82 -10.36
CA SER A 74 -4.93 7.95 -10.70
C SER A 74 -5.16 9.11 -9.73
N ALA A 75 -4.07 9.70 -9.25
CA ALA A 75 -4.07 10.92 -8.46
C ALA A 75 -3.91 12.15 -9.37
N ALA A 76 -4.12 13.35 -8.79
CA ALA A 76 -3.82 14.58 -9.47
C ALA A 76 -2.31 14.69 -9.77
N LEU A 77 -1.99 15.26 -10.93
CA LEU A 77 -0.61 15.54 -11.30
C LEU A 77 -0.20 16.86 -10.67
N GLU A 78 1.03 16.92 -10.15
CA GLU A 78 1.63 18.12 -9.62
C GLU A 78 2.86 18.47 -10.47
N GLU A 79 2.97 19.74 -10.87
CA GLU A 79 4.09 20.23 -11.64
C GLU A 79 5.21 20.67 -10.69
N THR A 80 6.33 19.93 -10.70
CA THR A 80 7.48 20.18 -9.81
C THR A 80 8.50 21.10 -10.42
N GLY A 81 8.48 21.32 -11.74
CA GLY A 81 9.46 22.11 -12.49
C GLY A 81 10.83 21.43 -12.64
N ARG A 82 11.04 20.21 -12.14
CA ARG A 82 12.26 19.43 -12.33
C ARG A 82 12.18 18.62 -13.63
N LYS A 83 13.25 18.60 -14.39
CA LYS A 83 13.31 17.89 -15.69
C LYS A 83 13.33 16.37 -15.56
N GLN A 84 13.73 15.86 -14.40
CA GLN A 84 13.86 14.44 -14.12
C GLN A 84 12.61 13.82 -13.47
N ASP A 85 11.62 14.65 -13.14
CA ASP A 85 10.38 14.17 -12.55
C ASP A 85 9.41 13.75 -13.66
N TYR A 86 8.93 12.54 -13.57
CA TYR A 86 8.01 11.93 -14.53
C TYR A 86 6.76 11.42 -13.83
N ALA A 87 5.63 11.54 -14.50
CA ALA A 87 4.38 11.01 -13.99
C ALA A 87 3.69 10.14 -15.04
N ILE A 88 3.12 9.02 -14.61
CA ILE A 88 2.34 8.14 -15.49
C ILE A 88 0.88 8.56 -15.43
N VAL A 89 0.32 8.92 -16.60
CA VAL A 89 -1.11 9.18 -16.79
C VAL A 89 -1.77 7.88 -17.27
N GLY A 90 -2.66 7.33 -16.44
CA GLY A 90 -3.30 6.05 -16.71
C GLY A 90 -2.71 4.89 -15.91
N ASP A 91 -2.89 3.67 -16.43
CA ASP A 91 -2.41 2.45 -15.81
C ASP A 91 -0.96 2.15 -16.22
N GLY A 92 -0.15 1.68 -15.27
CA GLY A 92 1.24 1.31 -15.49
C GLY A 92 2.15 1.62 -14.31
N PHE A 93 3.40 1.19 -14.40
CA PHE A 93 4.46 1.42 -13.42
C PHE A 93 5.77 1.69 -14.15
N PHE A 94 6.66 2.42 -13.53
CA PHE A 94 8.06 2.46 -13.92
C PHE A 94 8.70 1.14 -13.54
N ALA A 95 9.47 0.57 -14.45
CA ALA A 95 10.29 -0.62 -14.18
C ALA A 95 11.71 -0.15 -13.85
N LEU A 96 12.17 -0.46 -12.65
CA LEU A 96 13.52 -0.20 -12.21
C LEU A 96 14.32 -1.50 -12.32
N TYR A 97 15.47 -1.41 -12.96
CA TYR A 97 16.40 -2.53 -13.10
C TYR A 97 17.57 -2.33 -12.14
N ASP A 98 17.80 -3.30 -11.28
CA ASP A 98 18.98 -3.35 -10.42
C ASP A 98 20.11 -4.09 -11.16
N PRO A 99 21.20 -3.40 -11.49
CA PRO A 99 22.32 -4.02 -12.21
C PRO A 99 23.11 -5.04 -11.39
N ASP A 100 23.05 -4.96 -10.06
CA ASP A 100 23.81 -5.83 -9.16
C ASP A 100 23.10 -7.17 -8.92
N THR A 101 21.79 -7.15 -8.76
CA THR A 101 20.97 -8.35 -8.51
C THR A 101 20.32 -8.90 -9.78
N GLY A 102 20.15 -8.06 -10.82
CA GLY A 102 19.42 -8.39 -12.04
C GLY A 102 17.90 -8.40 -11.84
N GLU A 103 17.39 -7.93 -10.69
CA GLU A 103 15.97 -7.90 -10.38
C GLU A 103 15.30 -6.66 -10.99
N ILE A 104 14.02 -6.82 -11.36
CA ILE A 104 13.17 -5.74 -11.81
C ILE A 104 12.15 -5.44 -10.73
N SER A 105 12.17 -4.22 -10.20
CA SER A 105 11.15 -3.69 -9.32
C SER A 105 10.25 -2.70 -10.04
N TYR A 106 9.06 -2.46 -9.50
CA TYR A 106 8.09 -1.57 -10.11
C TYR A 106 7.70 -0.47 -9.13
N THR A 107 7.78 0.79 -9.58
CA THR A 107 7.38 1.95 -8.79
C THR A 107 6.41 2.85 -9.56
N ARG A 108 5.67 3.66 -8.84
CA ARG A 108 4.90 4.80 -9.36
C ARG A 108 5.52 6.13 -8.98
N ASP A 109 6.54 6.12 -8.14
CA ASP A 109 7.34 7.31 -7.89
C ASP A 109 8.14 7.64 -9.16
N GLY A 110 8.07 8.88 -9.59
CA GLY A 110 8.76 9.38 -10.78
C GLY A 110 9.75 10.49 -10.42
N SER A 111 10.12 10.63 -9.16
CA SER A 111 11.08 11.64 -8.68
C SER A 111 12.52 11.14 -8.84
N PHE A 112 12.93 10.93 -10.09
CA PHE A 112 14.24 10.36 -10.38
C PHE A 112 15.38 11.36 -10.19
N ALA A 113 16.56 10.83 -9.83
CA ALA A 113 17.83 11.54 -9.83
C ALA A 113 18.70 11.09 -11.00
N LEU A 114 19.50 12.00 -11.55
CA LEU A 114 20.49 11.64 -12.55
C LEU A 114 21.72 11.09 -11.86
N SER A 115 22.02 9.83 -12.09
CA SER A 115 23.22 9.16 -11.59
C SER A 115 24.17 8.81 -12.73
N SER A 116 25.46 8.60 -12.46
CA SER A 116 26.45 8.23 -13.45
C SER A 116 27.18 6.97 -13.03
N PHE A 117 27.40 6.10 -13.99
CA PHE A 117 28.18 4.88 -13.84
C PHE A 117 29.35 4.88 -14.84
N GLN A 118 30.53 4.54 -14.36
CA GLN A 118 31.72 4.40 -15.22
C GLN A 118 31.87 2.94 -15.66
N GLN A 119 31.75 2.71 -16.94
CA GLN A 119 31.99 1.42 -17.54
C GLN A 119 33.33 1.44 -18.31
N THR A 120 34.23 0.55 -17.90
CA THR A 120 35.50 0.35 -18.62
C THR A 120 35.26 -0.69 -19.69
N LYS A 121 35.46 -0.31 -20.95
CA LYS A 121 35.40 -1.23 -22.09
C LYS A 121 36.65 -2.11 -22.15
N GLU A 122 36.57 -3.21 -22.88
CA GLU A 122 37.70 -4.12 -23.12
C GLU A 122 38.91 -3.42 -23.74
N ASP A 123 38.71 -2.29 -24.45
CA ASP A 123 39.76 -1.44 -25.04
C ASP A 123 40.46 -0.54 -24.02
N GLY A 124 40.15 -0.60 -22.72
CA GLY A 124 40.72 0.22 -21.68
C GLY A 124 40.18 1.64 -21.64
N THR A 125 39.22 2.01 -22.49
CA THR A 125 38.53 3.30 -22.45
C THR A 125 37.42 3.28 -21.43
N THR A 126 37.30 4.34 -20.60
CA THR A 126 36.24 4.49 -19.63
C THR A 126 35.16 5.43 -20.18
N ASP A 127 33.96 4.89 -20.39
CA ASP A 127 32.77 5.67 -20.74
C ASP A 127 31.97 5.98 -19.47
N THR A 128 31.45 7.20 -19.36
CA THR A 128 30.53 7.58 -18.32
C THR A 128 29.10 7.49 -18.87
N LEU A 129 28.35 6.54 -18.38
CA LEU A 129 26.93 6.38 -18.70
C LEU A 129 26.09 7.10 -17.65
N TYR A 130 25.07 7.80 -18.10
CA TYR A 130 24.10 8.46 -17.22
C TYR A 130 22.80 7.69 -17.24
N TYR A 131 22.21 7.50 -16.07
CA TYR A 131 20.92 6.83 -15.90
C TYR A 131 20.07 7.55 -14.85
N LEU A 132 18.78 7.28 -14.87
CA LEU A 132 17.84 7.75 -13.87
C LEU A 132 17.80 6.73 -12.74
N ALA A 133 18.05 7.18 -11.51
CA ALA A 133 17.97 6.40 -10.28
C ALA A 133 16.82 6.91 -9.40
N ASP A 134 16.25 6.04 -8.61
CA ASP A 134 15.26 6.35 -7.58
C ASP A 134 15.96 6.60 -6.25
#